data_c50068d42960acad1bccde8efde05345
#
_entry.id   c50068d42960acad1bccde8efde05345
#
_cell.length_a   1.000
_cell.length_b   1.000
_cell.length_c   1.000
_cell.angle_alpha   90.00
_cell.angle_beta   90.00
_cell.angle_gamma   90.00
#
_symmetry.space_group_name_H-M   'P 1'
#
loop_
_entity.id
_entity.type
_entity.pdbx_description
1 polymer ?
#
loop_
_entity_poly.entity_id
_entity_poly.type
_entity_poly.pdbx_seq_one_letter_code
_entity_poly.pdbx_strand_id
1 'polypeptide(L)'
;MTPLNDNAIRYIKYLNMKMQFMADQEDYRWKLDIPKAEALLAKLEAIVEEKTEALKDAMPKKAIFKTINRPKVMYKKDGTLSAHGAKFEALRKEHSQHYNVQTFNIIDGYEDGNPSSHQQVKDWLNSLGWVPCTFDYKRDNDTNETRTIPQVRENGELTESVKRLIEVDPAVEIMDGLTVASHRASTVKAFLECADEEGYLVAGSHGLTNTLRFKHAKPLVNLPGVDKPYGEDIRGCLIAPEGYVLCGADMDSLENNTKLHYMWEYDEDYCKEQMKEGFDPHLDLAKFAGAVTQAQIDDHVSGKVSLGGLRKAYKVTNYSATYGIQPLGLSRRGGFSVADATALLDAFWKRNWALEAIAKGVKTKKIRDGSLWLYNPISGFWYSLRYEKDKFSTLNQSTGVYCFDTWLKYCVVSGLKSIGQFHDEAIFLVKEGCQGWTTLCVEEAMKATNKELKLNVTLSTTPEYGDNYAQIH
;
A
#
# COMPACT_ATOMS: atom_id res chain seq x y z
N MET A 1 -25.81 35.09 -14.56
CA MET A 1 -25.03 34.13 -13.75
C MET A 1 -25.08 34.58 -12.31
N THR A 2 -25.46 33.68 -11.37
CA THR A 2 -25.37 33.99 -9.94
C THR A 2 -23.89 34.11 -9.56
N PRO A 3 -23.45 35.20 -8.91
CA PRO A 3 -22.06 35.33 -8.51
C PRO A 3 -21.67 34.20 -7.55
N LEU A 4 -20.43 33.69 -7.71
CA LEU A 4 -19.88 32.70 -6.78
C LEU A 4 -19.80 33.32 -5.38
N ASN A 5 -20.15 32.54 -4.36
CA ASN A 5 -19.96 32.96 -2.97
C ASN A 5 -18.47 32.88 -2.57
N ASP A 6 -18.07 33.57 -1.51
CA ASP A 6 -16.67 33.67 -1.06
C ASP A 6 -16.04 32.30 -0.76
N ASN A 7 -16.81 31.34 -0.27
CA ASN A 7 -16.30 29.99 -0.02
C ASN A 7 -15.98 29.25 -1.32
N ALA A 8 -16.80 29.42 -2.37
CA ALA A 8 -16.52 28.85 -3.68
C ALA A 8 -15.26 29.47 -4.30
N ILE A 9 -15.12 30.80 -4.19
CA ILE A 9 -13.93 31.52 -4.68
C ILE A 9 -12.67 31.03 -3.94
N ARG A 10 -12.74 30.90 -2.60
CA ARG A 10 -11.63 30.39 -1.80
C ARG A 10 -11.25 28.96 -2.15
N TYR A 11 -12.23 28.10 -2.40
CA TYR A 11 -12.01 26.71 -2.80
C TYR A 11 -11.33 26.63 -4.19
N ILE A 12 -11.79 27.43 -5.15
CA ILE A 12 -11.18 27.52 -6.49
C ILE A 12 -9.73 28.00 -6.39
N LYS A 13 -9.46 29.04 -5.60
CA LYS A 13 -8.10 29.54 -5.38
C LYS A 13 -7.19 28.47 -4.76
N TYR A 14 -7.69 27.71 -3.78
CA TYR A 14 -6.95 26.61 -3.19
C TYR A 14 -6.64 25.50 -4.21
N LEU A 15 -7.62 25.08 -5.01
CA LEU A 15 -7.38 24.08 -6.06
C LEU A 15 -6.39 24.57 -7.10
N ASN A 16 -6.48 25.83 -7.54
CA ASN A 16 -5.53 26.40 -8.48
C ASN A 16 -4.10 26.41 -7.93
N MET A 17 -3.92 26.84 -6.68
CA MET A 17 -2.63 26.78 -5.99
C MET A 17 -2.08 25.34 -5.97
N LYS A 18 -2.91 24.38 -5.60
CA LYS A 18 -2.52 22.97 -5.52
C LYS A 18 -2.14 22.41 -6.89
N MET A 19 -2.89 22.75 -7.94
CA MET A 19 -2.56 22.36 -9.32
C MET A 19 -1.29 23.04 -9.82
N GLN A 20 -1.03 24.30 -9.42
CA GLN A 20 0.20 24.99 -9.74
C GLN A 20 1.42 24.28 -9.11
N PHE A 21 1.34 23.86 -7.83
CA PHE A 21 2.41 23.08 -7.20
C PHE A 21 2.71 21.79 -7.93
N MET A 22 1.68 21.13 -8.48
CA MET A 22 1.88 19.93 -9.28
C MET A 22 2.53 20.23 -10.62
N ALA A 23 2.09 21.30 -11.31
CA ALA A 23 2.70 21.72 -12.57
C ALA A 23 4.18 22.10 -12.38
N ASP A 24 4.48 22.90 -11.34
CA ASP A 24 5.85 23.28 -11.00
C ASP A 24 6.73 22.04 -10.69
N GLN A 25 6.20 21.07 -9.96
CA GLN A 25 6.88 19.80 -9.66
C GLN A 25 7.15 18.99 -10.92
N GLU A 26 6.21 18.92 -11.85
CA GLU A 26 6.37 18.25 -13.14
C GLU A 26 7.44 18.94 -14.01
N ASP A 27 7.54 20.27 -13.95
CA ASP A 27 8.55 21.06 -14.67
C ASP A 27 9.96 20.92 -14.05
N TYR A 28 10.08 20.82 -12.71
CA TYR A 28 11.38 20.72 -12.04
C TYR A 28 12.02 19.34 -12.16
N ARG A 29 11.26 18.29 -12.34
CA ARG A 29 11.69 16.90 -12.61
C ARG A 29 12.75 16.34 -11.63
N TRP A 30 12.95 15.04 -11.67
CA TRP A 30 13.93 14.31 -10.87
C TRP A 30 15.08 13.81 -11.74
N LYS A 31 16.32 13.99 -11.31
CA LYS A 31 17.47 13.42 -11.99
C LYS A 31 17.63 11.94 -11.67
N LEU A 32 17.76 11.09 -12.70
CA LEU A 32 18.05 9.67 -12.59
C LEU A 32 19.54 9.42 -12.85
N ASP A 33 20.19 8.64 -11.99
CA ASP A 33 21.48 8.02 -12.26
C ASP A 33 21.26 6.80 -13.16
N ILE A 34 21.29 7.02 -14.48
CA ILE A 34 21.01 5.98 -15.48
C ILE A 34 21.97 4.82 -15.35
N PRO A 35 23.34 5.00 -15.27
CA PRO A 35 24.25 3.88 -15.11
C PRO A 35 23.99 3.03 -13.87
N LYS A 36 23.65 3.66 -12.73
CA LYS A 36 23.30 2.96 -11.49
C LYS A 36 22.00 2.19 -11.63
N ALA A 37 20.98 2.78 -12.25
CA ALA A 37 19.69 2.15 -12.51
C ALA A 37 19.84 0.94 -13.46
N GLU A 38 20.60 1.04 -14.53
CA GLU A 38 20.89 -0.07 -15.45
C GLU A 38 21.61 -1.22 -14.74
N ALA A 39 22.63 -0.91 -13.95
CA ALA A 39 23.37 -1.92 -13.18
C ALA A 39 22.46 -2.62 -12.14
N LEU A 40 21.58 -1.86 -11.47
CA LEU A 40 20.62 -2.42 -10.53
C LEU A 40 19.57 -3.29 -11.25
N LEU A 41 19.05 -2.87 -12.39
CA LEU A 41 18.12 -3.66 -13.20
C LEU A 41 18.75 -4.97 -13.62
N ALA A 42 19.97 -4.95 -14.18
CA ALA A 42 20.69 -6.16 -14.59
C ALA A 42 20.90 -7.14 -13.41
N LYS A 43 21.26 -6.63 -12.24
CA LYS A 43 21.39 -7.43 -11.00
C LYS A 43 20.05 -8.09 -10.62
N LEU A 44 18.96 -7.33 -10.63
CA LEU A 44 17.62 -7.83 -10.24
C LEU A 44 17.10 -8.85 -11.25
N GLU A 45 17.27 -8.60 -12.54
CA GLU A 45 16.86 -9.52 -13.62
C GLU A 45 17.63 -10.83 -13.54
N ALA A 46 18.95 -10.80 -13.27
CA ALA A 46 19.75 -12.01 -13.07
C ALA A 46 19.23 -12.84 -11.88
N ILE A 47 18.87 -12.22 -10.75
CA ILE A 47 18.29 -12.90 -9.59
C ILE A 47 16.92 -13.53 -9.96
N VAL A 48 16.11 -12.80 -10.71
CA VAL A 48 14.79 -13.30 -11.14
C VAL A 48 14.94 -14.49 -12.08
N GLU A 49 15.85 -14.42 -13.03
CA GLU A 49 16.14 -15.49 -13.99
C GLU A 49 16.64 -16.75 -13.28
N GLU A 50 17.70 -16.63 -12.45
CA GLU A 50 18.28 -17.73 -11.66
C GLU A 50 17.20 -18.45 -10.84
N LYS A 51 16.42 -17.69 -10.06
CA LYS A 51 15.37 -18.27 -9.21
C LYS A 51 14.23 -18.87 -10.03
N THR A 52 13.89 -18.27 -11.17
CA THR A 52 12.83 -18.77 -12.05
C THR A 52 13.23 -20.09 -12.67
N GLU A 53 14.45 -20.22 -13.18
CA GLU A 53 14.94 -21.49 -13.76
C GLU A 53 15.04 -22.59 -12.68
N ALA A 54 15.59 -22.27 -11.51
CA ALA A 54 15.65 -23.21 -10.39
C ALA A 54 14.25 -23.69 -9.93
N LEU A 55 13.25 -22.82 -9.96
CA LEU A 55 11.86 -23.20 -9.62
C LEU A 55 11.20 -24.01 -10.73
N LYS A 56 11.50 -23.75 -12.01
CA LYS A 56 10.99 -24.59 -13.12
C LYS A 56 11.46 -26.04 -12.99
N ASP A 57 12.73 -26.23 -12.60
CA ASP A 57 13.30 -27.56 -12.40
C ASP A 57 12.70 -28.27 -11.16
N ALA A 58 12.38 -27.52 -10.11
CA ALA A 58 11.83 -28.06 -8.87
C ALA A 58 10.32 -28.32 -8.93
N MET A 59 9.58 -27.53 -9.68
CA MET A 59 8.13 -27.66 -9.77
C MET A 59 7.72 -28.88 -10.63
N PRO A 60 6.62 -29.57 -10.26
CA PRO A 60 6.12 -30.67 -11.09
C PRO A 60 5.73 -30.16 -12.48
N LYS A 61 6.06 -30.97 -13.48
CA LYS A 61 5.64 -30.71 -14.86
C LYS A 61 4.13 -30.73 -14.96
N LYS A 62 3.58 -29.80 -15.71
CA LYS A 62 2.14 -29.71 -15.94
C LYS A 62 1.73 -30.51 -17.16
N ALA A 63 0.75 -31.37 -16.99
CA ALA A 63 0.19 -32.14 -18.10
C ALA A 63 -0.53 -31.23 -19.09
N ILE A 64 -0.21 -31.41 -20.38
CA ILE A 64 -0.92 -30.79 -21.49
C ILE A 64 -2.02 -31.73 -21.91
N PHE A 65 -3.26 -31.27 -21.90
CA PHE A 65 -4.41 -32.09 -22.29
C PHE A 65 -4.87 -31.78 -23.71
N LYS A 66 -5.11 -32.83 -24.47
CA LYS A 66 -5.76 -32.76 -25.76
C LYS A 66 -7.17 -33.33 -25.66
N THR A 67 -8.14 -32.52 -26.05
CA THR A 67 -9.53 -32.97 -26.09
C THR A 67 -9.79 -33.81 -27.31
N ILE A 68 -10.23 -35.03 -27.11
CA ILE A 68 -10.66 -35.96 -28.14
C ILE A 68 -12.18 -35.89 -28.23
N ASN A 69 -12.68 -35.49 -29.40
CA ASN A 69 -14.11 -35.40 -29.65
C ASN A 69 -14.58 -36.60 -30.46
N ARG A 70 -15.77 -37.10 -30.14
CA ARG A 70 -16.43 -38.16 -30.93
C ARG A 70 -16.75 -37.63 -32.32
N PRO A 71 -16.30 -38.30 -33.39
CA PRO A 71 -16.58 -37.88 -34.77
C PRO A 71 -18.08 -37.86 -35.05
N LYS A 72 -18.55 -36.88 -35.82
CA LYS A 72 -19.96 -36.81 -36.26
C LYS A 72 -20.37 -38.07 -37.06
N VAL A 73 -19.42 -38.65 -37.82
CA VAL A 73 -19.63 -39.87 -38.60
C VAL A 73 -18.74 -40.97 -38.03
N MET A 74 -19.29 -41.76 -37.12
CA MET A 74 -18.59 -42.88 -36.49
C MET A 74 -18.50 -44.09 -37.43
N TYR A 75 -19.54 -44.36 -38.22
CA TYR A 75 -19.66 -45.50 -39.07
C TYR A 75 -19.84 -45.08 -40.51
N LYS A 76 -19.32 -45.88 -41.43
CA LYS A 76 -19.58 -45.78 -42.87
C LYS A 76 -20.98 -46.33 -43.23
N LYS A 77 -21.41 -46.13 -44.45
CA LYS A 77 -22.70 -46.61 -44.93
C LYS A 77 -22.84 -48.16 -44.90
N ASP A 78 -21.71 -48.90 -44.93
CA ASP A 78 -21.64 -50.32 -44.81
C ASP A 78 -21.64 -50.86 -43.36
N GLY A 79 -21.80 -49.99 -42.37
CA GLY A 79 -21.82 -50.33 -40.94
C GLY A 79 -20.44 -50.53 -40.33
N THR A 80 -19.34 -50.38 -41.05
CA THR A 80 -17.98 -50.42 -40.50
C THR A 80 -17.57 -49.06 -39.93
N LEU A 81 -16.61 -49.08 -39.00
CA LEU A 81 -16.09 -47.83 -38.46
C LEU A 81 -15.45 -47.00 -39.58
N SER A 82 -15.73 -45.71 -39.57
CA SER A 82 -14.97 -44.74 -40.36
C SER A 82 -13.52 -44.64 -39.86
N ALA A 83 -12.60 -44.15 -40.66
CA ALA A 83 -11.21 -43.97 -40.23
C ALA A 83 -11.11 -43.10 -38.93
N HIS A 84 -11.92 -42.04 -38.82
CA HIS A 84 -12.00 -41.21 -37.63
C HIS A 84 -12.69 -41.93 -36.45
N GLY A 85 -13.75 -42.75 -36.78
CA GLY A 85 -14.42 -43.56 -35.76
C GLY A 85 -13.50 -44.65 -35.21
N ALA A 86 -12.69 -45.30 -36.03
CA ALA A 86 -11.72 -46.29 -35.60
C ALA A 86 -10.64 -45.68 -34.69
N LYS A 87 -10.12 -44.49 -35.07
CA LYS A 87 -9.14 -43.76 -34.25
C LYS A 87 -9.75 -43.36 -32.92
N PHE A 88 -10.98 -42.85 -32.91
CA PHE A 88 -11.67 -42.48 -31.68
C PHE A 88 -11.89 -43.69 -30.75
N GLU A 89 -12.38 -44.82 -31.30
CA GLU A 89 -12.60 -46.04 -30.55
C GLU A 89 -11.30 -46.64 -29.99
N ALA A 90 -10.19 -46.57 -30.73
CA ALA A 90 -8.90 -47.00 -30.25
C ALA A 90 -8.46 -46.18 -29.02
N LEU A 91 -8.48 -44.85 -29.14
CA LEU A 91 -8.14 -43.93 -28.02
C LEU A 91 -9.11 -44.06 -26.84
N ARG A 92 -10.40 -44.21 -27.10
CA ARG A 92 -11.43 -44.44 -26.08
C ARG A 92 -11.13 -45.69 -25.23
N LYS A 93 -10.78 -46.81 -25.89
CA LYS A 93 -10.42 -48.08 -25.23
C LYS A 93 -9.11 -47.96 -24.47
N GLU A 94 -8.09 -47.38 -25.10
CA GLU A 94 -6.77 -47.17 -24.49
C GLU A 94 -6.87 -46.39 -23.17
N HIS A 95 -7.72 -45.36 -23.16
CA HIS A 95 -7.94 -44.53 -21.97
C HIS A 95 -9.14 -44.98 -21.12
N SER A 96 -9.63 -46.17 -21.26
CA SER A 96 -10.72 -46.81 -20.48
C SER A 96 -11.99 -45.94 -20.36
N GLN A 97 -12.32 -45.19 -21.40
CA GLN A 97 -13.47 -44.29 -21.39
C GLN A 97 -14.78 -45.07 -21.72
N HIS A 98 -15.89 -44.61 -21.15
CA HIS A 98 -17.22 -45.21 -21.37
C HIS A 98 -17.59 -45.16 -22.87
N TYR A 99 -18.32 -46.17 -23.37
CA TYR A 99 -18.64 -46.30 -24.80
C TYR A 99 -19.49 -45.14 -25.35
N ASN A 100 -20.29 -44.48 -24.52
CA ASN A 100 -21.13 -43.35 -24.88
C ASN A 100 -20.45 -41.96 -24.71
N VAL A 101 -19.16 -41.91 -24.34
CA VAL A 101 -18.47 -40.66 -24.16
C VAL A 101 -18.45 -39.82 -25.44
N GLN A 102 -18.77 -38.54 -25.33
CA GLN A 102 -18.76 -37.62 -26.47
C GLN A 102 -17.40 -36.92 -26.60
N THR A 103 -16.80 -36.63 -25.46
CA THR A 103 -15.51 -35.97 -25.39
C THR A 103 -14.74 -36.47 -24.17
N PHE A 104 -13.42 -36.59 -24.30
CA PHE A 104 -12.52 -36.88 -23.18
C PHE A 104 -11.15 -36.28 -23.45
N ASN A 105 -10.41 -36.03 -22.38
CA ASN A 105 -9.06 -35.50 -22.47
C ASN A 105 -8.03 -36.61 -22.35
N ILE A 106 -6.97 -36.51 -23.14
CA ILE A 106 -5.77 -37.35 -23.05
C ILE A 106 -4.58 -36.45 -22.73
N ILE A 107 -3.56 -36.98 -22.08
CA ILE A 107 -2.30 -36.28 -21.91
C ILE A 107 -1.56 -36.32 -23.25
N ASP A 108 -1.30 -35.14 -23.83
CA ASP A 108 -0.60 -34.98 -25.13
C ASP A 108 0.88 -34.63 -24.91
N GLY A 109 1.29 -34.43 -23.65
CA GLY A 109 2.66 -34.11 -23.27
C GLY A 109 2.72 -33.46 -21.91
N TYR A 110 3.87 -32.95 -21.57
CA TYR A 110 4.13 -32.20 -20.34
C TYR A 110 4.91 -30.92 -20.67
N GLU A 111 4.58 -29.83 -19.99
CA GLU A 111 5.33 -28.58 -20.00
C GLU A 111 5.99 -28.38 -18.63
N ASP A 112 7.08 -27.62 -18.59
CA ASP A 112 7.76 -27.29 -17.33
C ASP A 112 6.84 -26.46 -16.43
N GLY A 113 7.06 -26.55 -15.12
CA GLY A 113 6.35 -25.75 -14.15
C GLY A 113 6.54 -24.25 -14.41
N ASN A 114 5.48 -23.46 -14.23
CA ASN A 114 5.53 -22.01 -14.39
C ASN A 114 5.49 -21.31 -13.03
N PRO A 115 6.63 -20.82 -12.50
CA PRO A 115 6.70 -20.10 -11.21
C PRO A 115 5.91 -18.79 -11.19
N SER A 116 5.60 -18.20 -12.34
CA SER A 116 4.75 -17.02 -12.46
C SER A 116 3.26 -17.33 -12.39
N SER A 117 2.87 -18.59 -12.49
CA SER A 117 1.48 -19.01 -12.37
C SER A 117 1.11 -19.25 -10.91
N HIS A 118 0.36 -18.33 -10.33
CA HIS A 118 -0.14 -18.47 -8.96
C HIS A 118 -0.86 -19.80 -8.70
N GLN A 119 -1.59 -20.33 -9.69
CA GLN A 119 -2.29 -21.60 -9.55
C GLN A 119 -1.32 -22.77 -9.51
N GLN A 120 -0.35 -22.83 -10.44
CA GLN A 120 0.63 -23.92 -10.46
C GLN A 120 1.51 -23.92 -9.19
N VAL A 121 1.91 -22.76 -8.71
CA VAL A 121 2.62 -22.64 -7.44
C VAL A 121 1.78 -23.19 -6.27
N LYS A 122 0.50 -22.83 -6.20
CA LYS A 122 -0.39 -23.36 -5.15
C LYS A 122 -0.61 -24.86 -5.28
N ASP A 123 -0.76 -25.37 -6.50
CA ASP A 123 -0.93 -26.81 -6.74
C ASP A 123 0.32 -27.59 -6.32
N TRP A 124 1.51 -27.07 -6.61
CA TRP A 124 2.76 -27.63 -6.12
C TRP A 124 2.84 -27.64 -4.59
N LEU A 125 2.60 -26.49 -3.93
CA LEU A 125 2.59 -26.41 -2.46
C LEU A 125 1.56 -27.35 -1.84
N ASN A 126 0.37 -27.46 -2.43
CA ASN A 126 -0.66 -28.41 -1.98
C ASN A 126 -0.18 -29.87 -2.11
N SER A 127 0.58 -30.20 -3.17
CA SER A 127 1.15 -31.55 -3.32
C SER A 127 2.20 -31.88 -2.25
N LEU A 128 2.83 -30.83 -1.65
CA LEU A 128 3.75 -30.94 -0.53
C LEU A 128 3.02 -30.96 0.84
N GLY A 129 1.69 -30.86 0.85
CA GLY A 129 0.88 -30.86 2.07
C GLY A 129 0.63 -29.46 2.65
N TRP A 130 0.65 -28.40 1.82
CA TRP A 130 0.36 -27.05 2.29
C TRP A 130 -1.02 -26.90 2.88
N VAL A 131 -1.08 -26.44 4.12
CA VAL A 131 -2.31 -26.03 4.80
C VAL A 131 -2.25 -24.53 5.04
N PRO A 132 -2.96 -23.71 4.24
CA PRO A 132 -2.92 -22.26 4.37
C PRO A 132 -3.37 -21.79 5.74
N CYS A 133 -2.65 -20.82 6.32
CA CYS A 133 -3.05 -20.14 7.55
C CYS A 133 -3.33 -18.63 7.34
N THR A 134 -2.95 -18.09 6.19
CA THR A 134 -3.16 -16.67 5.83
C THR A 134 -4.04 -16.59 4.58
N PHE A 135 -5.04 -15.70 4.61
CA PHE A 135 -6.03 -15.58 3.54
C PHE A 135 -6.28 -14.11 3.19
N ASP A 136 -6.51 -13.85 1.91
CA ASP A 136 -7.12 -12.62 1.44
C ASP A 136 -8.61 -12.87 1.11
N TYR A 137 -9.42 -11.82 1.18
CA TYR A 137 -10.86 -11.90 1.04
C TYR A 137 -11.34 -10.89 0.01
N LYS A 138 -11.67 -11.37 -1.17
CA LYS A 138 -12.17 -10.54 -2.25
C LYS A 138 -13.69 -10.65 -2.38
N ARG A 139 -14.38 -9.53 -2.14
CA ARG A 139 -15.82 -9.46 -2.34
C ARG A 139 -16.11 -9.28 -3.84
N ASP A 140 -16.99 -10.08 -4.36
CA ASP A 140 -17.57 -9.92 -5.67
C ASP A 140 -18.66 -8.84 -5.58
N ASN A 141 -18.57 -7.81 -6.42
CA ASN A 141 -19.51 -6.67 -6.37
C ASN A 141 -20.89 -7.01 -6.95
N ASP A 142 -20.98 -8.00 -7.81
CA ASP A 142 -22.21 -8.38 -8.50
C ASP A 142 -23.00 -9.40 -7.67
N THR A 143 -22.31 -10.40 -7.11
CA THR A 143 -22.94 -11.47 -6.32
C THR A 143 -22.96 -11.20 -4.83
N ASN A 144 -22.19 -10.21 -4.34
CA ASN A 144 -21.91 -9.94 -2.93
C ASN A 144 -21.22 -11.10 -2.17
N GLU A 145 -20.80 -12.14 -2.85
CA GLU A 145 -20.07 -13.26 -2.27
C GLU A 145 -18.63 -12.87 -1.95
N THR A 146 -18.09 -13.41 -0.88
CA THR A 146 -16.69 -13.21 -0.52
C THR A 146 -15.88 -14.45 -0.84
N ARG A 147 -14.97 -14.35 -1.79
CA ARG A 147 -14.00 -15.41 -2.09
C ARG A 147 -12.85 -15.36 -1.10
N THR A 148 -12.53 -16.49 -0.52
CA THR A 148 -11.36 -16.70 0.33
C THR A 148 -10.19 -17.15 -0.53
N ILE A 149 -9.10 -16.39 -0.53
CA ILE A 149 -7.92 -16.63 -1.38
C ILE A 149 -6.74 -16.96 -0.47
N PRO A 150 -6.28 -18.24 -0.42
CA PRO A 150 -5.09 -18.61 0.35
C PRO A 150 -3.88 -17.81 -0.11
N GLN A 151 -3.11 -17.26 0.83
CA GLN A 151 -1.93 -16.47 0.56
C GLN A 151 -0.65 -17.27 0.78
N VAL A 152 0.20 -17.27 -0.25
CA VAL A 152 1.54 -17.85 -0.22
C VAL A 152 2.52 -16.89 0.47
N ARG A 153 2.24 -15.59 0.37
CA ARG A 153 3.07 -14.49 0.90
C ARG A 153 2.23 -13.50 1.68
N GLU A 154 2.87 -12.87 2.66
CA GLU A 154 2.34 -11.75 3.41
C GLU A 154 3.43 -10.68 3.51
N ASN A 155 3.12 -9.43 3.11
CA ASN A 155 4.06 -8.30 3.10
C ASN A 155 5.38 -8.58 2.32
N GLY A 156 5.31 -9.41 1.28
CA GLY A 156 6.45 -9.77 0.44
C GLY A 156 7.24 -11.01 0.88
N GLU A 157 7.06 -11.46 2.12
CA GLU A 157 7.68 -12.67 2.68
C GLU A 157 6.79 -13.90 2.52
N LEU A 158 7.38 -15.09 2.52
CA LEU A 158 6.62 -16.34 2.57
C LEU A 158 5.86 -16.44 3.91
N THR A 159 4.60 -16.91 3.84
CA THR A 159 3.81 -17.16 5.05
C THR A 159 4.40 -18.31 5.87
N GLU A 160 4.15 -18.31 7.18
CA GLU A 160 4.64 -19.38 8.08
C GLU A 160 4.19 -20.78 7.63
N SER A 161 2.99 -20.90 7.03
CA SER A 161 2.51 -22.17 6.49
C SER A 161 3.30 -22.65 5.27
N VAL A 162 3.89 -21.74 4.50
CA VAL A 162 4.77 -22.05 3.37
C VAL A 162 6.20 -22.32 3.86
N LYS A 163 6.72 -21.52 4.81
CA LYS A 163 8.07 -21.72 5.38
C LYS A 163 8.23 -23.12 5.98
N ARG A 164 7.18 -23.68 6.61
CA ARG A 164 7.21 -25.05 7.13
C ARG A 164 7.43 -26.11 6.06
N LEU A 165 7.07 -25.84 4.81
CA LEU A 165 7.29 -26.77 3.70
C LEU A 165 8.76 -26.83 3.26
N ILE A 166 9.61 -25.87 3.66
CA ILE A 166 11.06 -25.91 3.39
C ILE A 166 11.70 -27.16 4.00
N GLU A 167 11.18 -27.63 5.13
CA GLU A 167 11.62 -28.90 5.74
C GLU A 167 11.20 -30.14 4.91
N VAL A 168 10.13 -30.02 4.11
CA VAL A 168 9.62 -31.09 3.25
C VAL A 168 10.33 -31.06 1.89
N ASP A 169 10.46 -29.88 1.31
CA ASP A 169 11.13 -29.64 0.04
C ASP A 169 11.93 -28.31 0.10
N PRO A 170 13.27 -28.37 0.20
CA PRO A 170 14.10 -27.17 0.24
C PRO A 170 13.93 -26.23 -0.96
N ALA A 171 13.43 -26.70 -2.09
CA ALA A 171 13.18 -25.87 -3.26
C ALA A 171 12.11 -24.79 -3.00
N VAL A 172 11.27 -24.96 -1.98
CA VAL A 172 10.29 -23.93 -1.56
C VAL A 172 11.00 -22.63 -1.12
N GLU A 173 12.21 -22.72 -0.56
CA GLU A 173 12.98 -21.55 -0.15
C GLU A 173 13.39 -20.66 -1.35
N ILE A 174 13.56 -21.24 -2.55
CA ILE A 174 13.89 -20.50 -3.78
C ILE A 174 12.81 -19.44 -4.06
N MET A 175 11.56 -19.71 -3.68
CA MET A 175 10.47 -18.74 -3.83
C MET A 175 10.70 -17.45 -3.03
N ASP A 176 11.51 -17.49 -1.97
CA ASP A 176 11.73 -16.31 -1.14
C ASP A 176 12.49 -15.23 -1.93
N GLY A 177 12.07 -14.01 -1.76
CA GLY A 177 12.64 -12.86 -2.48
C GLY A 177 12.30 -12.76 -3.97
N LEU A 178 11.89 -13.81 -4.69
CA LEU A 178 11.63 -13.76 -6.14
C LEU A 178 10.59 -12.69 -6.51
N THR A 179 9.45 -12.66 -5.82
CA THR A 179 8.39 -11.67 -6.10
C THR A 179 8.87 -10.25 -5.80
N VAL A 180 9.66 -10.08 -4.74
CA VAL A 180 10.23 -8.78 -4.37
C VAL A 180 11.21 -8.33 -5.45
N ALA A 181 12.17 -9.19 -5.85
CA ALA A 181 13.13 -8.88 -6.91
C ALA A 181 12.43 -8.52 -8.23
N SER A 182 11.44 -9.31 -8.64
CA SER A 182 10.65 -9.06 -9.86
C SER A 182 9.91 -7.72 -9.81
N HIS A 183 9.27 -7.40 -8.67
CA HIS A 183 8.60 -6.11 -8.50
C HIS A 183 9.61 -4.95 -8.52
N ARG A 184 10.78 -5.10 -7.89
CA ARG A 184 11.83 -4.08 -7.88
C ARG A 184 12.44 -3.88 -9.27
N ALA A 185 12.70 -4.97 -10.00
CA ALA A 185 13.12 -4.90 -11.41
C ALA A 185 12.13 -4.11 -12.26
N SER A 186 10.82 -4.39 -12.10
CA SER A 186 9.76 -3.64 -12.79
C SER A 186 9.74 -2.14 -12.43
N THR A 187 10.07 -1.78 -11.19
CA THR A 187 10.16 -0.38 -10.76
C THR A 187 11.34 0.32 -11.42
N VAL A 188 12.52 -0.29 -11.38
CA VAL A 188 13.73 0.29 -11.99
C VAL A 188 13.60 0.36 -13.52
N LYS A 189 13.02 -0.67 -14.14
CA LYS A 189 12.71 -0.67 -15.57
C LYS A 189 11.80 0.49 -15.94
N ALA A 190 10.75 0.77 -15.14
CA ALA A 190 9.89 1.92 -15.35
C ALA A 190 10.63 3.26 -15.21
N PHE A 191 11.66 3.36 -14.36
CA PHE A 191 12.51 4.55 -14.32
C PHE A 191 13.20 4.77 -15.65
N LEU A 192 13.88 3.73 -16.17
CA LEU A 192 14.62 3.81 -17.44
C LEU A 192 13.70 4.06 -18.63
N GLU A 193 12.51 3.47 -18.67
CA GLU A 193 11.53 3.67 -19.74
C GLU A 193 10.87 5.05 -19.71
N CYS A 194 10.75 5.69 -18.55
CA CYS A 194 10.12 7.00 -18.39
C CYS A 194 11.11 8.15 -18.34
N ALA A 195 12.42 7.88 -18.27
CA ALA A 195 13.45 8.91 -18.29
C ALA A 195 13.49 9.58 -19.67
N ASP A 196 13.61 10.90 -19.68
CA ASP A 196 13.81 11.66 -20.91
C ASP A 196 15.27 11.54 -21.42
N GLU A 197 15.56 12.17 -22.57
CA GLU A 197 16.88 12.15 -23.19
C GLU A 197 18.00 12.72 -22.31
N GLU A 198 17.64 13.60 -21.36
CA GLU A 198 18.56 14.20 -20.39
C GLU A 198 18.67 13.38 -19.09
N GLY A 199 17.89 12.29 -18.97
CA GLY A 199 17.84 11.41 -17.79
C GLY A 199 17.05 12.01 -16.63
N TYR A 200 15.93 12.67 -16.91
CA TYR A 200 15.01 13.17 -15.89
C TYR A 200 13.68 12.42 -15.89
N LEU A 201 13.09 12.32 -14.70
CA LEU A 201 11.80 11.70 -14.43
C LEU A 201 10.80 12.75 -13.94
N VAL A 202 9.54 12.56 -14.28
CA VAL A 202 8.45 13.41 -13.81
C VAL A 202 7.73 12.75 -12.64
N ALA A 203 7.58 13.49 -11.53
CA ALA A 203 6.74 13.09 -10.40
C ALA A 203 5.30 13.63 -10.62
N GLY A 204 4.54 12.91 -11.43
CA GLY A 204 3.19 13.34 -11.85
C GLY A 204 2.05 12.79 -11.00
N SER A 205 0.83 13.18 -11.34
CA SER A 205 -0.41 12.75 -10.68
C SER A 205 -1.52 12.43 -11.68
N HIS A 206 -2.34 11.40 -11.35
CA HIS A 206 -3.57 11.05 -12.08
C HIS A 206 -4.82 11.80 -11.58
N GLY A 207 -4.67 12.79 -10.68
CA GLY A 207 -5.76 13.57 -10.10
C GLY A 207 -5.82 13.48 -8.58
N LEU A 208 -6.99 13.74 -8.00
CA LEU A 208 -7.19 13.86 -6.57
C LEU A 208 -8.11 12.77 -6.00
N THR A 209 -7.89 12.41 -4.74
CA THR A 209 -8.84 11.61 -3.95
C THR A 209 -10.01 12.49 -3.48
N ASN A 210 -11.00 11.90 -2.82
CA ASN A 210 -12.09 12.63 -2.17
C ASN A 210 -11.62 13.57 -1.03
N THR A 211 -10.44 13.34 -0.46
CA THR A 211 -9.80 14.21 0.56
C THR A 211 -8.84 15.22 -0.06
N LEU A 212 -8.78 15.31 -1.39
CA LEU A 212 -7.90 16.17 -2.19
C LEU A 212 -6.41 15.78 -2.11
N ARG A 213 -6.09 14.55 -1.68
CA ARG A 213 -4.73 14.01 -1.77
C ARG A 213 -4.41 13.64 -3.22
N PHE A 214 -3.20 13.91 -3.68
CA PHE A 214 -2.77 13.50 -5.01
C PHE A 214 -2.74 11.97 -5.16
N LYS A 215 -3.16 11.50 -6.33
CA LYS A 215 -2.98 10.12 -6.77
C LYS A 215 -1.73 10.08 -7.63
N HIS A 216 -0.61 9.73 -7.03
CA HIS A 216 0.67 9.74 -7.72
C HIS A 216 0.68 8.80 -8.93
N ALA A 217 1.38 9.21 -9.98
CA ALA A 217 1.59 8.47 -11.21
C ALA A 217 2.95 7.75 -11.21
N LYS A 218 3.06 6.69 -12.02
CA LYS A 218 4.36 6.10 -12.32
C LYS A 218 5.25 7.13 -13.04
N PRO A 219 6.59 7.02 -12.91
CA PRO A 219 7.32 5.97 -12.24
C PRO A 219 7.54 6.21 -10.73
N LEU A 220 7.33 7.42 -10.22
CA LEU A 220 7.67 7.83 -8.86
C LEU A 220 6.46 7.66 -7.91
N VAL A 221 6.04 6.42 -7.72
CA VAL A 221 4.90 6.07 -6.83
C VAL A 221 5.19 4.82 -6.02
N ASN A 222 4.86 4.84 -4.73
CA ASN A 222 5.00 3.70 -3.82
C ASN A 222 6.40 3.07 -3.83
N LEU A 223 7.43 3.91 -3.84
CA LEU A 223 8.81 3.44 -3.75
C LEU A 223 9.05 2.75 -2.40
N PRO A 224 9.85 1.66 -2.37
CA PRO A 224 10.15 0.99 -1.12
C PRO A 224 10.91 1.91 -0.17
N GLY A 225 10.64 1.80 1.14
CA GLY A 225 11.45 2.44 2.16
C GLY A 225 12.88 1.90 2.14
N VAL A 226 13.83 2.67 2.66
CA VAL A 226 15.26 2.28 2.72
C VAL A 226 15.47 1.02 3.56
N ASP A 227 14.58 0.75 4.53
CA ASP A 227 14.57 -0.45 5.38
C ASP A 227 14.08 -1.72 4.65
N LYS A 228 13.55 -1.59 3.44
CA LYS A 228 13.02 -2.71 2.65
C LYS A 228 14.05 -3.23 1.64
N PRO A 229 13.99 -4.51 1.26
CA PRO A 229 14.89 -5.07 0.27
C PRO A 229 14.95 -4.22 -1.00
N TYR A 230 16.18 -3.83 -1.38
CA TYR A 230 16.50 -2.96 -2.53
C TYR A 230 15.91 -1.54 -2.45
N GLY A 231 15.38 -1.12 -1.29
CA GLY A 231 14.80 0.21 -1.14
C GLY A 231 15.84 1.31 -1.23
N GLU A 232 16.95 1.16 -0.52
CA GLU A 232 18.09 2.06 -0.56
C GLU A 232 18.69 2.14 -1.98
N ASP A 233 18.89 1.00 -2.66
CA ASP A 233 19.41 0.95 -4.03
C ASP A 233 18.49 1.73 -5.00
N ILE A 234 17.18 1.50 -4.95
CA ILE A 234 16.19 2.14 -5.83
C ILE A 234 16.12 3.65 -5.58
N ARG A 235 15.99 4.06 -4.32
CA ARG A 235 15.96 5.49 -3.96
C ARG A 235 17.28 6.16 -4.27
N GLY A 236 18.40 5.46 -4.10
CA GLY A 236 19.73 5.93 -4.45
C GLY A 236 20.00 6.12 -5.94
N CYS A 237 19.09 5.68 -6.84
CA CYS A 237 19.11 6.04 -8.25
C CYS A 237 18.54 7.43 -8.54
N LEU A 238 17.78 8.03 -7.61
CA LEU A 238 17.19 9.35 -7.73
C LEU A 238 18.12 10.36 -7.07
N ILE A 239 18.86 11.10 -7.86
CA ILE A 239 20.00 11.93 -7.42
C ILE A 239 19.71 13.42 -7.57
N ALA A 240 20.46 14.23 -6.82
CA ALA A 240 20.54 15.66 -7.08
C ALA A 240 21.37 15.91 -8.36
N PRO A 241 21.01 16.88 -9.21
CA PRO A 241 21.87 17.33 -10.29
C PRO A 241 23.16 18.01 -9.75
N GLU A 242 24.17 18.12 -10.58
CA GLU A 242 25.43 18.79 -10.23
C GLU A 242 25.19 20.21 -9.69
N GLY A 243 25.84 20.56 -8.56
CA GLY A 243 25.68 21.83 -7.86
C GLY A 243 24.43 21.96 -6.99
N TYR A 244 23.71 20.84 -6.79
CA TYR A 244 22.52 20.78 -5.95
C TYR A 244 22.59 19.62 -4.97
N VAL A 245 21.77 19.70 -3.92
CA VAL A 245 21.43 18.62 -2.99
C VAL A 245 19.91 18.48 -2.90
N LEU A 246 19.43 17.32 -2.52
CA LEU A 246 18.03 17.11 -2.17
C LEU A 246 17.80 17.52 -0.71
N CYS A 247 16.65 18.11 -0.44
CA CYS A 247 16.15 18.33 0.92
C CYS A 247 14.80 17.63 1.04
N GLY A 248 14.76 16.59 1.86
CA GLY A 248 13.51 15.94 2.28
C GLY A 248 12.98 16.62 3.54
N ALA A 249 11.69 16.90 3.58
CA ALA A 249 11.03 17.45 4.75
C ALA A 249 9.66 16.80 4.90
N ASP A 250 9.54 15.91 5.87
CA ASP A 250 8.31 15.22 6.27
C ASP A 250 7.64 15.94 7.44
N MET A 251 6.32 15.99 7.46
CA MET A 251 5.58 16.54 8.61
C MET A 251 5.46 15.47 9.70
N ASP A 252 6.10 15.72 10.83
CA ASP A 252 6.17 14.80 11.96
C ASP A 252 4.79 14.32 12.40
N SER A 253 4.51 13.01 12.21
CA SER A 253 3.26 12.37 12.66
C SER A 253 1.99 13.13 12.28
N LEU A 254 1.91 13.73 11.10
CA LEU A 254 0.83 14.63 10.68
C LEU A 254 -0.58 14.05 10.95
N GLU A 255 -0.83 12.81 10.56
CA GLU A 255 -2.15 12.18 10.72
C GLU A 255 -2.52 11.98 12.20
N ASN A 256 -1.54 11.71 13.07
CA ASN A 256 -1.75 11.63 14.51
C ASN A 256 -1.99 13.02 15.12
N ASN A 257 -1.24 14.02 14.70
CA ASN A 257 -1.37 15.39 15.22
C ASN A 257 -2.74 15.99 14.84
N THR A 258 -3.23 15.77 13.62
CA THR A 258 -4.58 16.19 13.23
C THR A 258 -5.68 15.44 13.98
N LYS A 259 -5.47 14.13 14.27
CA LYS A 259 -6.34 13.35 15.15
C LYS A 259 -6.39 13.97 16.56
N LEU A 260 -5.25 14.25 17.16
CA LEU A 260 -5.17 14.85 18.48
C LEU A 260 -5.83 16.24 18.54
N HIS A 261 -5.67 17.05 17.48
CA HIS A 261 -6.38 18.33 17.38
C HIS A 261 -7.89 18.18 17.58
N TYR A 262 -8.53 17.21 16.90
CA TYR A 262 -9.97 17.00 17.04
C TYR A 262 -10.37 16.34 18.34
N MET A 263 -9.51 15.49 18.90
CA MET A 263 -9.75 14.85 20.20
C MET A 263 -9.63 15.82 21.37
N TRP A 264 -8.86 16.91 21.21
CA TRP A 264 -8.50 17.84 22.28
C TRP A 264 -9.71 18.39 23.05
N GLU A 265 -10.78 18.76 22.35
CA GLU A 265 -11.99 19.30 22.98
C GLU A 265 -12.77 18.26 23.79
N TYR A 266 -12.53 16.98 23.57
CA TYR A 266 -13.23 15.86 24.19
C TYR A 266 -12.41 15.20 25.31
N ASP A 267 -11.12 15.01 25.08
CA ASP A 267 -10.22 14.26 25.97
C ASP A 267 -8.80 14.86 25.93
N GLU A 268 -8.67 16.06 26.50
CA GLU A 268 -7.40 16.80 26.54
C GLU A 268 -6.31 16.03 27.29
N ASP A 269 -6.68 15.35 28.40
CA ASP A 269 -5.72 14.61 29.23
C ASP A 269 -5.13 13.43 28.45
N TYR A 270 -5.95 12.70 27.69
CA TYR A 270 -5.45 11.62 26.86
C TYR A 270 -4.63 12.13 25.67
N CYS A 271 -4.99 13.28 25.10
CA CYS A 271 -4.15 13.91 24.08
C CYS A 271 -2.76 14.26 24.62
N LYS A 272 -2.68 14.86 25.81
CA LYS A 272 -1.41 15.17 26.50
C LYS A 272 -0.62 13.90 26.83
N GLU A 273 -1.31 12.81 27.20
CA GLU A 273 -0.67 11.51 27.44
C GLU A 273 -0.03 10.97 26.15
N GLN A 274 -0.75 11.03 25.02
CA GLN A 274 -0.23 10.58 23.73
C GLN A 274 0.96 11.39 23.20
N MET A 275 1.13 12.63 23.67
CA MET A 275 2.23 13.51 23.28
C MET A 275 3.50 13.29 24.12
N LYS A 276 3.46 12.48 25.17
CA LYS A 276 4.64 12.18 25.98
C LYS A 276 5.65 11.38 25.20
N GLU A 277 6.93 11.68 25.39
CA GLU A 277 8.02 10.89 24.83
C GLU A 277 7.92 9.42 25.26
N GLY A 278 8.14 8.51 24.32
CA GLY A 278 8.04 7.06 24.55
C GLY A 278 6.62 6.51 24.66
N PHE A 279 5.58 7.31 24.46
CA PHE A 279 4.20 6.80 24.45
C PHE A 279 3.97 5.85 23.26
N ASP A 280 3.50 4.64 23.55
CA ASP A 280 3.12 3.65 22.53
C ASP A 280 1.60 3.45 22.56
N PRO A 281 0.85 3.94 21.54
CA PRO A 281 -0.61 3.83 21.51
C PRO A 281 -1.11 2.39 21.41
N HIS A 282 -0.27 1.46 20.97
CA HIS A 282 -0.64 0.06 20.83
C HIS A 282 -0.54 -0.67 22.16
N LEU A 283 0.52 -0.42 22.92
CA LEU A 283 0.69 -0.95 24.27
C LEU A 283 -0.26 -0.28 25.26
N ASP A 284 -0.56 1.03 25.08
CA ASP A 284 -1.58 1.72 25.86
C ASP A 284 -2.97 1.08 25.69
N LEU A 285 -3.38 0.79 24.45
CA LEU A 285 -4.63 0.08 24.19
C LEU A 285 -4.63 -1.33 24.78
N ALA A 286 -3.50 -2.05 24.71
CA ALA A 286 -3.37 -3.38 25.31
C ALA A 286 -3.51 -3.31 26.84
N LYS A 287 -2.93 -2.31 27.49
CA LYS A 287 -3.08 -2.04 28.93
C LYS A 287 -4.53 -1.70 29.27
N PHE A 288 -5.16 -0.82 28.52
CA PHE A 288 -6.55 -0.46 28.72
C PHE A 288 -7.51 -1.66 28.58
N ALA A 289 -7.23 -2.56 27.64
CA ALA A 289 -7.97 -3.81 27.45
C ALA A 289 -7.67 -4.86 28.55
N GLY A 290 -6.74 -4.61 29.47
CA GLY A 290 -6.35 -5.55 30.53
C GLY A 290 -5.45 -6.70 30.06
N ALA A 291 -4.92 -6.63 28.83
CA ALA A 291 -4.05 -7.68 28.28
C ALA A 291 -2.60 -7.59 28.78
N VAL A 292 -2.19 -6.43 29.32
CA VAL A 292 -0.83 -6.17 29.81
C VAL A 292 -0.88 -5.13 30.93
N THR A 293 0.04 -5.23 31.87
CA THR A 293 0.23 -4.25 32.96
C THR A 293 1.28 -3.23 32.60
N GLN A 294 1.31 -2.09 33.31
CA GLN A 294 2.37 -1.09 33.12
C GLN A 294 3.77 -1.66 33.39
N ALA A 295 3.93 -2.48 34.44
CA ALA A 295 5.20 -3.12 34.77
C ALA A 295 5.73 -4.00 33.61
N GLN A 296 4.84 -4.72 32.92
CA GLN A 296 5.23 -5.51 31.74
C GLN A 296 5.62 -4.64 30.54
N ILE A 297 4.98 -3.46 30.38
CA ILE A 297 5.37 -2.49 29.37
C ILE A 297 6.77 -1.93 29.69
N ASP A 298 7.03 -1.57 30.95
CA ASP A 298 8.33 -1.07 31.42
C ASP A 298 9.44 -2.12 31.23
N ASP A 299 9.13 -3.41 31.50
CA ASP A 299 10.04 -4.52 31.23
C ASP A 299 10.28 -4.74 29.73
N HIS A 300 9.28 -4.51 28.90
CA HIS A 300 9.46 -4.54 27.45
C HIS A 300 10.37 -3.41 26.95
N VAL A 301 10.14 -2.18 27.40
CA VAL A 301 10.96 -0.99 27.04
C VAL A 301 12.42 -1.18 27.50
N SER A 302 12.62 -1.80 28.69
CA SER A 302 13.97 -2.12 29.20
C SER A 302 14.61 -3.37 28.58
N GLY A 303 13.93 -4.05 27.64
CA GLY A 303 14.44 -5.21 26.91
C GLY A 303 14.40 -6.54 27.70
N LYS A 304 13.82 -6.59 28.92
CA LYS A 304 13.73 -7.80 29.74
C LYS A 304 12.70 -8.80 29.21
N VAL A 305 11.62 -8.31 28.62
CA VAL A 305 10.52 -9.11 28.05
C VAL A 305 10.15 -8.59 26.67
N SER A 306 9.77 -9.46 25.74
CA SER A 306 9.27 -9.04 24.43
C SER A 306 7.75 -9.09 24.36
N LEU A 307 7.12 -7.93 24.14
CA LEU A 307 5.70 -7.81 23.84
C LEU A 307 5.42 -7.63 22.35
N GLY A 308 6.39 -7.90 21.47
CA GLY A 308 6.30 -7.62 20.03
C GLY A 308 5.09 -8.24 19.34
N GLY A 309 4.74 -9.50 19.67
CA GLY A 309 3.56 -10.18 19.13
C GLY A 309 2.25 -9.52 19.57
N LEU A 310 2.12 -9.19 20.85
CA LEU A 310 0.97 -8.50 21.41
C LEU A 310 0.84 -7.10 20.80
N ARG A 311 1.94 -6.34 20.78
CA ARG A 311 2.00 -5.00 20.19
C ARG A 311 1.55 -5.03 18.72
N LYS A 312 1.96 -6.03 17.93
CA LYS A 312 1.55 -6.21 16.52
C LYS A 312 0.03 -6.36 16.40
N ALA A 313 -0.61 -7.17 17.25
CA ALA A 313 -2.06 -7.36 17.26
C ALA A 313 -2.80 -6.03 17.53
N TYR A 314 -2.38 -5.31 18.56
CA TYR A 314 -2.97 -4.02 18.90
C TYR A 314 -2.65 -2.91 17.88
N LYS A 315 -1.50 -2.98 17.20
CA LYS A 315 -1.16 -2.11 16.07
C LYS A 315 -2.15 -2.27 14.92
N VAL A 316 -2.45 -3.53 14.53
CA VAL A 316 -3.44 -3.83 13.49
C VAL A 316 -4.83 -3.30 13.90
N THR A 317 -5.21 -3.45 15.17
CA THR A 317 -6.48 -2.96 15.70
C THR A 317 -6.55 -1.43 15.65
N ASN A 318 -5.57 -0.72 16.20
CA ASN A 318 -5.54 0.75 16.24
C ASN A 318 -5.67 1.38 14.85
N TYR A 319 -4.83 0.95 13.90
CA TYR A 319 -4.89 1.47 12.53
C TYR A 319 -6.21 1.15 11.85
N SER A 320 -6.65 -0.11 11.94
CA SER A 320 -7.85 -0.54 11.22
C SER A 320 -9.13 0.06 11.79
N ALA A 321 -9.22 0.22 13.12
CA ALA A 321 -10.37 0.79 13.80
C ALA A 321 -10.57 2.28 13.46
N THR A 322 -9.48 3.05 13.39
CA THR A 322 -9.52 4.46 12.98
C THR A 322 -10.14 4.64 11.59
N TYR A 323 -9.98 3.63 10.71
CA TYR A 323 -10.60 3.60 9.38
C TYR A 323 -11.95 2.86 9.32
N GLY A 324 -12.57 2.60 10.47
CA GLY A 324 -13.93 2.05 10.55
C GLY A 324 -14.05 0.57 10.17
N ILE A 325 -13.01 -0.24 10.41
CA ILE A 325 -13.08 -1.68 10.20
C ILE A 325 -14.16 -2.31 11.09
N GLN A 326 -14.85 -3.33 10.57
CA GLN A 326 -15.85 -4.10 11.30
C GLN A 326 -15.21 -5.37 11.91
N PRO A 327 -15.83 -6.00 12.93
CA PRO A 327 -15.27 -7.17 13.61
C PRO A 327 -14.83 -8.29 12.68
N LEU A 328 -15.66 -8.64 11.69
CA LEU A 328 -15.30 -9.66 10.70
C LEU A 328 -14.08 -9.26 9.85
N GLY A 329 -13.96 -7.98 9.50
CA GLY A 329 -12.80 -7.44 8.79
C GLY A 329 -11.52 -7.50 9.63
N LEU A 330 -11.60 -7.12 10.91
CA LEU A 330 -10.47 -7.18 11.84
C LEU A 330 -10.05 -8.63 12.13
N SER A 331 -11.02 -9.52 12.33
CA SER A 331 -10.78 -10.96 12.48
C SER A 331 -9.95 -11.52 11.33
N ARG A 332 -10.37 -11.21 10.10
CA ARG A 332 -9.68 -11.66 8.87
C ARG A 332 -8.29 -11.08 8.71
N ARG A 333 -8.11 -9.80 9.04
CA ARG A 333 -6.84 -9.08 8.86
C ARG A 333 -5.81 -9.43 9.93
N GLY A 334 -6.26 -9.66 11.15
CA GLY A 334 -5.40 -9.91 12.31
C GLY A 334 -5.25 -11.38 12.69
N GLY A 335 -6.00 -12.30 12.04
CA GLY A 335 -6.01 -13.71 12.39
C GLY A 335 -6.71 -14.01 13.73
N PHE A 336 -7.57 -13.11 14.23
CA PHE A 336 -8.31 -13.27 15.48
C PHE A 336 -9.62 -14.04 15.28
N SER A 337 -10.18 -14.61 16.34
CA SER A 337 -11.59 -14.99 16.32
C SER A 337 -12.48 -13.75 16.15
N VAL A 338 -13.70 -13.90 15.63
CA VAL A 338 -14.65 -12.78 15.53
C VAL A 338 -14.99 -12.21 16.92
N ALA A 339 -15.03 -13.07 17.95
CA ALA A 339 -15.27 -12.66 19.33
C ALA A 339 -14.12 -11.78 19.86
N ASP A 340 -12.85 -12.20 19.64
CA ASP A 340 -11.68 -11.43 20.04
C ASP A 340 -11.60 -10.09 19.27
N ALA A 341 -11.85 -10.12 17.96
CA ALA A 341 -11.89 -8.91 17.13
C ALA A 341 -12.96 -7.92 17.61
N THR A 342 -14.13 -8.43 18.07
CA THR A 342 -15.18 -7.60 18.66
C THR A 342 -14.70 -6.96 19.96
N ALA A 343 -14.11 -7.77 20.87
CA ALA A 343 -13.58 -7.29 22.14
C ALA A 343 -12.47 -6.23 21.95
N LEU A 344 -11.59 -6.45 20.98
CA LEU A 344 -10.52 -5.50 20.64
C LEU A 344 -11.09 -4.17 20.12
N LEU A 345 -12.11 -4.21 19.25
CA LEU A 345 -12.78 -3.00 18.76
C LEU A 345 -13.54 -2.28 19.88
N ASP A 346 -14.22 -3.03 20.76
CA ASP A 346 -14.90 -2.43 21.92
C ASP A 346 -13.91 -1.74 22.86
N ALA A 347 -12.75 -2.34 23.11
CA ALA A 347 -11.68 -1.72 23.89
C ALA A 347 -11.14 -0.47 23.20
N PHE A 348 -10.93 -0.52 21.88
CA PHE A 348 -10.48 0.63 21.09
C PHE A 348 -11.47 1.79 21.18
N TRP A 349 -12.77 1.57 20.95
CA TRP A 349 -13.78 2.63 20.97
C TRP A 349 -14.01 3.18 22.37
N LYS A 350 -13.88 2.35 23.42
CA LYS A 350 -13.91 2.83 24.81
C LYS A 350 -12.71 3.71 25.14
N ARG A 351 -11.49 3.31 24.73
CA ARG A 351 -10.27 4.10 24.98
C ARG A 351 -10.24 5.38 24.14
N ASN A 352 -10.69 5.31 22.91
CA ASN A 352 -10.72 6.41 21.95
C ASN A 352 -12.15 6.95 21.74
N TRP A 353 -12.97 7.02 22.80
CA TRP A 353 -14.37 7.45 22.73
C TRP A 353 -14.53 8.82 22.06
N ALA A 354 -13.55 9.69 22.19
CA ALA A 354 -13.53 11.00 21.54
C ALA A 354 -13.67 10.89 20.02
N LEU A 355 -13.07 9.87 19.37
CA LEU A 355 -13.18 9.67 17.92
C LEU A 355 -14.62 9.38 17.49
N GLU A 356 -15.36 8.61 18.29
CA GLU A 356 -16.77 8.34 18.04
C GLU A 356 -17.61 9.61 18.22
N ALA A 357 -17.33 10.39 19.26
CA ALA A 357 -18.01 11.66 19.52
C ALA A 357 -17.77 12.65 18.37
N ILE A 358 -16.54 12.78 17.87
CA ILE A 358 -16.18 13.59 16.71
C ILE A 358 -16.95 13.11 15.47
N ALA A 359 -16.95 11.81 15.18
CA ALA A 359 -17.65 11.25 14.02
C ALA A 359 -19.16 11.49 14.06
N LYS A 360 -19.77 11.51 15.26
CA LYS A 360 -21.18 11.86 15.47
C LYS A 360 -21.45 13.37 15.33
N GLY A 361 -20.51 14.21 15.78
CA GLY A 361 -20.65 15.67 15.80
C GLY A 361 -20.28 16.35 14.48
N VAL A 362 -19.50 15.72 13.60
CA VAL A 362 -19.05 16.32 12.35
C VAL A 362 -20.22 16.66 11.43
N LYS A 363 -20.20 17.88 10.88
CA LYS A 363 -21.26 18.38 10.00
C LYS A 363 -21.22 17.66 8.64
N THR A 364 -22.33 17.01 8.31
CA THR A 364 -22.53 16.35 7.01
C THR A 364 -23.79 16.86 6.32
N LYS A 365 -23.85 16.69 5.00
CA LYS A 365 -25.05 16.95 4.19
C LYS A 365 -25.22 15.90 3.12
N LYS A 366 -26.48 15.60 2.77
CA LYS A 366 -26.84 14.82 1.60
C LYS A 366 -27.40 15.77 0.56
N ILE A 367 -26.89 15.72 -0.67
CA ILE A 367 -27.38 16.54 -1.76
C ILE A 367 -28.40 15.78 -2.63
N ARG A 368 -28.98 16.44 -3.65
CA ARG A 368 -30.13 15.92 -4.41
C ARG A 368 -29.87 14.60 -5.13
N ASP A 369 -28.63 14.36 -5.58
CA ASP A 369 -28.23 13.10 -6.24
C ASP A 369 -27.96 11.95 -5.26
N GLY A 370 -28.17 12.18 -3.96
CA GLY A 370 -27.94 11.21 -2.89
C GLY A 370 -26.51 11.16 -2.37
N SER A 371 -25.57 11.89 -2.94
CA SER A 371 -24.18 11.91 -2.47
C SER A 371 -24.04 12.59 -1.10
N LEU A 372 -23.16 12.05 -0.27
CA LEU A 372 -22.85 12.56 1.06
C LEU A 372 -21.62 13.47 1.01
N TRP A 373 -21.67 14.53 1.81
CA TRP A 373 -20.58 15.50 1.94
C TRP A 373 -20.33 15.81 3.40
N LEU A 374 -19.04 15.96 3.73
CA LEU A 374 -18.54 16.28 5.06
C LEU A 374 -17.91 17.68 5.04
N TYR A 375 -18.23 18.50 6.04
CA TYR A 375 -17.61 19.80 6.24
C TYR A 375 -16.37 19.68 7.13
N ASN A 376 -15.24 20.17 6.66
CA ASN A 376 -14.03 20.25 7.44
C ASN A 376 -13.86 21.68 7.98
N PRO A 377 -13.87 21.90 9.31
CA PRO A 377 -13.83 23.24 9.90
C PRO A 377 -12.47 23.93 9.73
N ILE A 378 -11.36 23.19 9.61
CA ILE A 378 -10.01 23.75 9.46
C ILE A 378 -9.84 24.36 8.06
N SER A 379 -10.16 23.60 7.02
CA SER A 379 -10.11 24.13 5.65
C SER A 379 -11.32 25.00 5.31
N GLY A 380 -12.46 24.79 5.97
CA GLY A 380 -13.74 25.42 5.65
C GLY A 380 -14.36 24.90 4.36
N PHE A 381 -13.94 23.73 3.88
CA PHE A 381 -14.42 23.12 2.64
C PHE A 381 -15.30 21.91 2.89
N TRP A 382 -16.07 21.53 1.85
CA TRP A 382 -16.87 20.33 1.81
C TRP A 382 -16.13 19.26 1.01
N TYR A 383 -16.05 18.05 1.57
CA TYR A 383 -15.40 16.89 0.97
C TYR A 383 -16.42 15.79 0.69
N SER A 384 -16.26 15.08 -0.42
CA SER A 384 -17.12 13.93 -0.74
C SER A 384 -16.89 12.81 0.28
N LEU A 385 -18.00 12.30 0.85
CA LEU A 385 -18.00 11.21 1.81
C LEU A 385 -18.63 9.97 1.18
N ARG A 386 -17.88 8.87 1.10
CA ARG A 386 -18.37 7.63 0.50
C ARG A 386 -19.38 6.91 1.38
N TYR A 387 -19.04 6.72 2.64
CA TYR A 387 -19.88 6.03 3.62
C TYR A 387 -19.87 6.77 4.95
N GLU A 388 -20.97 6.65 5.69
CA GLU A 388 -21.11 7.24 7.03
C GLU A 388 -19.99 6.83 8.01
N LYS A 389 -19.50 5.59 7.90
CA LYS A 389 -18.40 5.07 8.72
C LYS A 389 -17.07 5.75 8.47
N ASP A 390 -16.90 6.42 7.32
CA ASP A 390 -15.65 7.06 6.91
C ASP A 390 -15.57 8.54 7.38
N LYS A 391 -16.50 9.00 8.22
CA LYS A 391 -16.57 10.39 8.67
C LYS A 391 -15.29 10.86 9.30
N PHE A 392 -14.78 10.13 10.30
CA PHE A 392 -13.57 10.54 10.99
C PHE A 392 -12.34 10.48 10.07
N SER A 393 -12.16 9.39 9.32
CA SER A 393 -11.02 9.24 8.41
C SER A 393 -11.00 10.30 7.30
N THR A 394 -12.19 10.64 6.73
CA THR A 394 -12.30 11.71 5.73
C THR A 394 -11.97 13.08 6.34
N LEU A 395 -12.44 13.37 7.55
CA LEU A 395 -12.13 14.60 8.28
C LEU A 395 -10.63 14.71 8.55
N ASN A 396 -10.05 13.67 9.13
CA ASN A 396 -8.64 13.66 9.54
C ASN A 396 -7.70 13.78 8.33
N GLN A 397 -7.89 12.95 7.30
CA GLN A 397 -7.07 12.99 6.08
C GLN A 397 -7.20 14.31 5.33
N SER A 398 -8.41 14.86 5.19
CA SER A 398 -8.58 16.15 4.52
C SER A 398 -7.96 17.30 5.29
N THR A 399 -7.89 17.21 6.62
CA THR A 399 -7.17 18.17 7.46
C THR A 399 -5.66 18.05 7.26
N GLY A 400 -5.12 16.81 7.28
CA GLY A 400 -3.69 16.59 7.01
C GLY A 400 -3.26 17.14 5.66
N VAL A 401 -4.02 16.86 4.59
CA VAL A 401 -3.75 17.43 3.26
C VAL A 401 -3.77 18.95 3.28
N TYR A 402 -4.73 19.57 3.95
CA TYR A 402 -4.81 21.04 4.02
C TYR A 402 -3.68 21.64 4.83
N CYS A 403 -3.23 20.98 5.90
CA CYS A 403 -2.05 21.38 6.67
C CYS A 403 -0.79 21.34 5.80
N PHE A 404 -0.56 20.23 5.12
CA PHE A 404 0.58 20.05 4.22
C PHE A 404 0.58 21.08 3.09
N ASP A 405 -0.53 21.27 2.39
CA ASP A 405 -0.63 22.25 1.30
C ASP A 405 -0.42 23.68 1.80
N THR A 406 -0.85 23.99 3.04
CA THR A 406 -0.63 25.32 3.65
C THR A 406 0.84 25.54 3.94
N TRP A 407 1.53 24.54 4.48
CA TRP A 407 2.96 24.59 4.71
C TRP A 407 3.75 24.71 3.40
N LEU A 408 3.44 23.87 2.42
CA LEU A 408 4.08 23.92 1.11
C LEU A 408 3.89 25.27 0.44
N LYS A 409 2.70 25.88 0.56
CA LYS A 409 2.44 27.26 0.09
C LYS A 409 3.48 28.24 0.64
N TYR A 410 3.76 28.19 1.93
CA TYR A 410 4.76 29.07 2.54
C TYR A 410 6.19 28.74 2.09
N CYS A 411 6.52 27.47 1.92
CA CYS A 411 7.81 27.05 1.38
C CYS A 411 8.03 27.60 -0.05
N VAL A 412 7.04 27.44 -0.92
CA VAL A 412 7.10 27.92 -2.32
C VAL A 412 7.16 29.45 -2.38
N VAL A 413 6.38 30.15 -1.55
CA VAL A 413 6.44 31.62 -1.44
C VAL A 413 7.83 32.11 -1.01
N SER A 414 8.54 31.34 -0.18
CA SER A 414 9.93 31.60 0.20
C SER A 414 10.94 31.30 -0.91
N GLY A 415 10.51 30.78 -2.05
CA GLY A 415 11.36 30.48 -3.22
C GLY A 415 11.89 29.05 -3.27
N LEU A 416 11.42 28.14 -2.43
CA LEU A 416 11.82 26.73 -2.48
C LEU A 416 11.16 26.03 -3.69
N LYS A 417 11.93 25.20 -4.39
CA LYS A 417 11.50 24.44 -5.55
C LYS A 417 11.19 23.01 -5.16
N SER A 418 9.90 22.66 -5.04
CA SER A 418 9.46 21.30 -4.75
C SER A 418 9.48 20.47 -6.02
N ILE A 419 10.30 19.40 -6.04
CA ILE A 419 10.37 18.43 -7.12
C ILE A 419 9.54 17.17 -6.83
N GLY A 420 9.04 17.00 -5.60
CA GLY A 420 8.24 15.87 -5.17
C GLY A 420 7.35 16.22 -3.98
N GLN A 421 6.13 15.70 -4.01
CA GLN A 421 5.19 15.74 -2.90
C GLN A 421 4.68 14.30 -2.70
N PHE A 422 5.03 13.67 -1.58
CA PHE A 422 4.64 12.29 -1.29
C PHE A 422 3.95 12.23 0.06
N HIS A 423 2.62 12.28 0.03
CA HIS A 423 1.77 12.24 1.21
C HIS A 423 1.88 13.48 2.10
N ASP A 424 2.75 13.47 3.05
CA ASP A 424 3.08 14.50 4.06
C ASP A 424 4.54 14.97 3.96
N GLU A 425 5.24 14.49 2.95
CA GLU A 425 6.62 14.84 2.63
C GLU A 425 6.71 15.73 1.38
N ALA A 426 7.57 16.73 1.44
CA ALA A 426 8.01 17.50 0.27
C ALA A 426 9.52 17.34 0.05
N ILE A 427 9.90 17.17 -1.22
CA ILE A 427 11.30 17.12 -1.63
C ILE A 427 11.63 18.40 -2.39
N PHE A 428 12.65 19.09 -1.91
CA PHE A 428 13.12 20.34 -2.52
C PHE A 428 14.48 20.13 -3.17
N LEU A 429 14.64 20.80 -4.33
CA LEU A 429 15.94 20.93 -4.99
C LEU A 429 16.67 22.15 -4.44
N VAL A 430 17.78 21.96 -3.77
CA VAL A 430 18.51 22.99 -3.03
C VAL A 430 19.89 23.19 -3.64
N LYS A 431 20.25 24.42 -3.96
CA LYS A 431 21.60 24.74 -4.42
C LYS A 431 22.60 24.47 -3.32
N GLU A 432 23.74 23.85 -3.66
CA GLU A 432 24.83 23.63 -2.71
C GLU A 432 25.23 24.92 -1.98
N GLY A 433 25.46 24.82 -0.65
CA GLY A 433 25.74 25.94 0.20
C GLY A 433 24.51 26.72 0.68
N CYS A 434 23.30 26.40 0.20
CA CYS A 434 22.05 27.05 0.59
C CYS A 434 21.23 26.23 1.64
N GLN A 435 21.77 25.14 2.19
CA GLN A 435 21.07 24.24 3.11
C GLN A 435 20.56 25.01 4.37
N GLY A 436 21.41 25.85 4.98
CA GLY A 436 21.02 26.62 6.16
C GLY A 436 19.90 27.61 5.89
N TRP A 437 19.90 28.27 4.73
CA TRP A 437 18.81 29.13 4.31
C TRP A 437 17.52 28.34 4.06
N THR A 438 17.63 27.17 3.42
CA THR A 438 16.48 26.27 3.17
C THR A 438 15.86 25.81 4.49
N THR A 439 16.69 25.40 5.47
CA THR A 439 16.21 25.03 6.81
C THR A 439 15.40 26.16 7.44
N LEU A 440 15.92 27.38 7.41
CA LEU A 440 15.19 28.56 7.91
C LEU A 440 13.86 28.78 7.19
N CYS A 441 13.82 28.63 5.87
CA CYS A 441 12.58 28.77 5.08
C CYS A 441 11.55 27.69 5.46
N VAL A 442 11.97 26.44 5.61
CA VAL A 442 11.11 25.31 6.00
C VAL A 442 10.53 25.52 7.40
N GLU A 443 11.37 25.92 8.36
CA GLU A 443 10.96 26.20 9.75
C GLU A 443 10.02 27.42 9.86
N GLU A 444 10.32 28.51 9.17
CA GLU A 444 9.47 29.71 9.17
C GLU A 444 8.13 29.43 8.46
N ALA A 445 8.14 28.63 7.39
CA ALA A 445 6.92 28.14 6.74
C ALA A 445 6.06 27.32 7.71
N MET A 446 6.68 26.48 8.55
CA MET A 446 5.97 25.71 9.58
C MET A 446 5.39 26.60 10.67
N LYS A 447 6.15 27.60 11.16
CA LYS A 447 5.65 28.60 12.12
C LYS A 447 4.46 29.38 11.54
N ALA A 448 4.55 29.80 10.27
CA ALA A 448 3.46 30.49 9.59
C ALA A 448 2.22 29.60 9.46
N THR A 449 2.41 28.33 9.15
CA THR A 449 1.33 27.31 9.07
C THR A 449 0.63 27.15 10.41
N ASN A 450 1.38 26.94 11.49
CA ASN A 450 0.83 26.82 12.85
C ASN A 450 0.05 28.08 13.25
N LYS A 451 0.56 29.27 12.89
CA LYS A 451 -0.11 30.54 13.14
C LYS A 451 -1.41 30.69 12.34
N GLU A 452 -1.43 30.24 11.08
CA GLU A 452 -2.63 30.29 10.20
C GLU A 452 -3.70 29.31 10.69
N LEU A 453 -3.32 28.04 10.91
CA LEU A 453 -4.25 26.95 11.18
C LEU A 453 -4.75 26.90 12.63
N LYS A 454 -3.93 27.32 13.59
CA LYS A 454 -4.23 27.36 15.03
C LYS A 454 -4.78 26.02 15.56
N LEU A 455 -4.10 24.93 15.21
CA LEU A 455 -4.45 23.63 15.75
C LEU A 455 -4.12 23.57 17.25
N ASN A 456 -4.79 22.68 17.97
CA ASN A 456 -4.50 22.42 19.40
C ASN A 456 -3.13 21.73 19.60
N VAL A 457 -2.54 21.21 18.53
CA VAL A 457 -1.23 20.57 18.51
C VAL A 457 -0.32 21.32 17.54
N THR A 458 0.90 21.58 17.94
CA THR A 458 1.90 22.23 17.08
C THR A 458 2.44 21.23 16.08
N LEU A 459 2.38 21.57 14.80
CA LEU A 459 3.01 20.78 13.72
C LEU A 459 4.51 21.09 13.66
N SER A 460 5.30 20.08 13.32
CA SER A 460 6.75 20.18 13.14
C SER A 460 7.20 19.44 11.90
N THR A 461 8.41 19.72 11.46
CA THR A 461 9.12 19.04 10.40
C THR A 461 10.61 19.21 10.58
N THR A 462 11.38 18.20 10.20
CA THR A 462 12.85 18.25 10.28
C THR A 462 13.38 18.04 8.86
N PRO A 463 14.02 19.06 8.24
CA PRO A 463 14.60 18.88 6.91
C PRO A 463 15.87 18.04 6.98
N GLU A 464 15.99 17.07 6.10
CA GLU A 464 17.15 16.21 5.91
C GLU A 464 17.78 16.49 4.55
N TYR A 465 19.12 16.36 4.43
CA TYR A 465 19.84 16.69 3.21
C TYR A 465 20.67 15.52 2.72
N GLY A 466 20.74 15.35 1.39
CA GLY A 466 21.52 14.29 0.78
C GLY A 466 21.70 14.49 -0.72
N ASP A 467 22.63 13.72 -1.28
CA ASP A 467 22.92 13.73 -2.72
C ASP A 467 21.93 12.88 -3.52
N ASN A 468 21.15 12.05 -2.83
CA ASN A 468 20.15 11.18 -3.42
C ASN A 468 18.97 10.95 -2.46
N TYR A 469 17.88 10.39 -2.99
CA TYR A 469 16.63 10.19 -2.27
C TYR A 469 16.72 9.15 -1.12
N ALA A 470 17.74 8.27 -1.13
CA ALA A 470 17.92 7.34 -0.02
C ALA A 470 18.53 8.00 1.22
N GLN A 471 19.26 9.10 1.06
CA GLN A 471 19.95 9.79 2.15
C GLN A 471 19.08 10.77 2.94
N ILE A 472 17.86 11.01 2.47
CA ILE A 472 16.91 11.93 3.10
C ILE A 472 15.69 11.18 3.71
N HIS A 473 15.92 9.88 4.10
CA HIS A 473 14.95 9.00 4.76
C HIS A 473 15.60 8.10 5.80
#